data_e940a844928683185cb8f151372455c7
#
_entry.id   e940a844928683185cb8f151372455c7
#
_cell.length_a   1.000
_cell.length_b   1.000
_cell.length_c   1.000
_cell.angle_alpha   90.00
_cell.angle_beta   90.00
_cell.angle_gamma   90.00
#
_symmetry.space_group_name_H-M   'P 1'
#
loop_
_entity.id
_entity.type
_entity.pdbx_description
1 polymer ?
#
loop_
_entity_poly.entity_id
_entity_poly.type
_entity_poly.pdbx_seq_one_letter_code
_entity_poly.pdbx_strand_id
1 'polypeptide(L)'
;LQTLSKEFFSKFEGNITYKGAGVLPMSGTIKQFTKGNYMLVGDAAGMVLPSNGAGITTAIIGGRIAGQKIAENIKNGEALDNYQKEWNLQMGKVMKYSKRGIQWGGIMFRSPDLLVNAAFNPLTKPIIWRAVTCKPMFGIY
;
A
#
# COMPACT_ATOMS: atom_id res chain seq x y z
N LEU A 1 -18.09 10.26 -11.17
CA LEU A 1 -18.32 9.42 -9.98
C LEU A 1 -19.82 9.33 -9.62
N GLN A 2 -20.57 10.43 -9.56
CA GLN A 2 -22.00 10.41 -9.24
C GLN A 2 -22.86 9.68 -10.30
N THR A 3 -22.49 9.75 -11.57
CA THR A 3 -23.21 9.09 -12.67
C THR A 3 -22.99 7.57 -12.63
N LEU A 4 -21.74 7.10 -12.46
CA LEU A 4 -21.41 5.69 -12.30
C LEU A 4 -22.06 5.05 -11.07
N SER A 5 -22.14 5.80 -9.96
CA SER A 5 -22.81 5.30 -8.75
C SER A 5 -24.34 5.16 -8.96
N LYS A 6 -25.00 6.09 -9.67
CA LYS A 6 -26.41 5.98 -9.96
C LYS A 6 -26.74 4.77 -10.85
N GLU A 7 -25.96 4.54 -11.91
CA GLU A 7 -26.14 3.41 -12.81
C GLU A 7 -25.88 2.07 -12.10
N PHE A 8 -24.87 2.00 -11.25
CA PHE A 8 -24.57 0.80 -10.47
C PHE A 8 -25.69 0.50 -9.47
N PHE A 9 -26.13 1.50 -8.69
CA PHE A 9 -27.15 1.30 -7.66
C PHE A 9 -28.58 1.15 -8.21
N SER A 10 -28.87 1.61 -9.44
CA SER A 10 -30.16 1.34 -10.08
C SER A 10 -30.42 -0.14 -10.37
N LYS A 11 -29.38 -0.98 -10.35
CA LYS A 11 -29.47 -2.45 -10.53
C LYS A 11 -29.78 -3.21 -9.24
N PHE A 12 -29.80 -2.54 -8.10
CA PHE A 12 -30.06 -3.15 -6.80
C PHE A 12 -31.36 -2.60 -6.23
N GLU A 13 -32.28 -3.49 -5.89
CA GLU A 13 -33.47 -3.15 -5.11
C GLU A 13 -33.05 -2.92 -3.65
N GLY A 14 -33.15 -1.69 -3.18
CA GLY A 14 -32.81 -1.33 -1.80
C GLY A 14 -32.57 0.15 -1.57
N ASN A 15 -32.60 0.55 -0.32
CA ASN A 15 -32.32 1.91 0.11
C ASN A 15 -30.86 2.02 0.60
N ILE A 16 -30.17 3.08 0.16
CA ILE A 16 -28.81 3.36 0.67
C ILE A 16 -28.96 3.89 2.10
N THR A 17 -28.55 3.12 3.08
CA THR A 17 -28.61 3.47 4.50
C THR A 17 -27.40 4.28 4.97
N TYR A 18 -26.25 4.12 4.28
CA TYR A 18 -25.02 4.85 4.63
C TYR A 18 -24.13 5.07 3.40
N LYS A 19 -23.52 6.27 3.31
CA LYS A 19 -22.47 6.60 2.34
C LYS A 19 -21.27 7.12 3.10
N GLY A 20 -20.11 6.53 2.87
CA GLY A 20 -18.84 6.96 3.46
C GLY A 20 -17.77 7.19 2.39
N ALA A 21 -16.85 8.08 2.67
CA ALA A 21 -15.66 8.31 1.87
C ALA A 21 -14.46 8.53 2.79
N GLY A 22 -13.27 8.18 2.31
CA GLY A 22 -12.03 8.38 3.04
C GLY A 22 -10.87 8.65 2.10
N VAL A 23 -9.79 9.22 2.63
CA VAL A 23 -8.55 9.46 1.91
C VAL A 23 -7.53 8.38 2.31
N LEU A 24 -6.91 7.74 1.33
CA LEU A 24 -5.85 6.76 1.54
C LEU A 24 -4.48 7.44 1.48
N PRO A 25 -3.56 7.16 2.43
CA PRO A 25 -2.20 7.70 2.42
C PRO A 25 -1.31 6.95 1.42
N MET A 26 -1.48 7.19 0.12
CA MET A 26 -0.78 6.49 -0.96
C MET A 26 0.65 6.99 -1.23
N SER A 27 1.20 7.84 -0.39
CA SER A 27 2.59 8.32 -0.50
C SER A 27 3.64 7.31 0.00
N GLY A 28 3.18 6.24 0.65
CA GLY A 28 4.03 5.23 1.30
C GLY A 28 4.35 5.59 2.75
N THR A 29 5.08 4.72 3.43
CA THR A 29 5.42 4.86 4.85
C THR A 29 6.15 6.17 5.13
N ILE A 30 5.74 6.86 6.17
CA ILE A 30 6.39 8.09 6.64
C ILE A 30 7.82 7.81 7.14
N LYS A 31 8.68 8.85 7.16
CA LYS A 31 10.11 8.68 7.49
C LYS A 31 10.33 8.21 8.94
N GLN A 32 9.53 8.72 9.86
CA GLN A 32 9.63 8.37 11.28
C GLN A 32 8.24 8.08 11.82
N PHE A 33 8.01 6.87 12.29
CA PHE A 33 6.74 6.41 12.86
C PHE A 33 6.90 5.82 14.28
N THR A 34 8.07 6.05 14.89
CA THR A 34 8.34 5.84 16.31
C THR A 34 8.99 7.07 16.90
N LYS A 35 8.59 7.47 18.11
CA LYS A 35 9.27 8.54 18.86
C LYS A 35 9.00 8.36 20.36
N GLY A 36 10.05 8.08 21.13
CA GLY A 36 9.90 7.76 22.55
C GLY A 36 8.93 6.59 22.74
N ASN A 37 7.85 6.81 23.49
CA ASN A 37 6.83 5.79 23.76
C ASN A 37 5.67 5.79 22.75
N TYR A 38 5.76 6.54 21.64
CA TYR A 38 4.74 6.61 20.62
C TYR A 38 5.13 5.76 19.39
N MET A 39 4.17 5.00 18.89
CA MET A 39 4.29 4.19 17.68
C MET A 39 3.06 4.39 16.82
N LEU A 40 3.26 4.64 15.52
CA LEU A 40 2.18 4.72 14.55
C LEU A 40 2.12 3.42 13.75
N VAL A 41 0.90 2.95 13.46
CA VAL A 41 0.64 1.70 12.73
C VAL A 41 -0.45 1.95 11.69
N GLY A 42 -0.45 1.15 10.63
CA GLY A 42 -1.47 1.23 9.58
C GLY A 42 -1.42 2.55 8.81
N ASP A 43 -2.58 3.10 8.49
CA ASP A 43 -2.74 4.33 7.71
C ASP A 43 -2.06 5.54 8.36
N ALA A 44 -2.07 5.62 9.69
CA ALA A 44 -1.38 6.68 10.44
C ALA A 44 0.14 6.69 10.18
N ALA A 45 0.72 5.53 9.88
CA ALA A 45 2.14 5.39 9.50
C ALA A 45 2.36 5.38 7.98
N GLY A 46 1.31 5.54 7.18
CA GLY A 46 1.36 5.41 5.72
C GLY A 46 1.65 3.98 5.24
N MET A 47 1.20 2.98 6.02
CA MET A 47 1.40 1.56 5.69
C MET A 47 0.36 1.07 4.68
N VAL A 48 0.21 1.79 3.59
CA VAL A 48 -0.64 1.46 2.45
C VAL A 48 0.24 1.27 1.24
N LEU A 49 0.02 0.22 0.45
CA LEU A 49 0.75 0.00 -0.80
C LEU A 49 0.34 1.06 -1.83
N PRO A 50 1.25 1.97 -2.23
CA PRO A 50 0.90 3.05 -3.15
C PRO A 50 0.33 2.59 -4.48
N SER A 51 0.77 1.44 -5.02
CA SER A 51 0.37 0.95 -6.34
C SER A 51 -1.09 0.53 -6.46
N ASN A 52 -1.71 0.08 -5.37
CA ASN A 52 -3.07 -0.50 -5.40
C ASN A 52 -3.96 -0.11 -4.21
N GLY A 53 -3.45 0.69 -3.27
CA GLY A 53 -4.21 1.12 -2.09
C GLY A 53 -4.41 0.01 -1.04
N ALA A 54 -3.72 -1.13 -1.14
CA ALA A 54 -3.87 -2.22 -0.18
C ALA A 54 -3.21 -1.85 1.16
N GLY A 55 -4.03 -1.63 2.20
CA GLY A 55 -3.61 -1.25 3.55
C GLY A 55 -3.87 -2.30 4.62
N ILE A 56 -4.87 -3.17 4.44
CA ILE A 56 -5.29 -4.13 5.49
C ILE A 56 -4.14 -5.09 5.86
N THR A 57 -3.56 -5.77 4.88
CA THR A 57 -2.47 -6.72 5.11
C THR A 57 -1.24 -6.05 5.74
N THR A 58 -0.87 -4.89 5.25
CA THR A 58 0.28 -4.12 5.76
C THR A 58 0.02 -3.62 7.18
N ALA A 59 -1.20 -3.19 7.49
CA ALA A 59 -1.60 -2.78 8.85
C ALA A 59 -1.55 -3.96 9.83
N ILE A 60 -1.99 -5.17 9.43
CA ILE A 60 -1.91 -6.38 10.25
C ILE A 60 -0.44 -6.75 10.53
N ILE A 61 0.43 -6.72 9.52
CA ILE A 61 1.86 -6.97 9.69
C ILE A 61 2.47 -5.92 10.63
N GLY A 62 2.17 -4.64 10.43
CA GLY A 62 2.63 -3.55 11.27
C GLY A 62 2.19 -3.71 12.73
N GLY A 63 0.91 -4.04 12.95
CA GLY A 63 0.36 -4.29 14.28
C GLY A 63 1.03 -5.48 14.98
N ARG A 64 1.29 -6.56 14.24
CA ARG A 64 2.01 -7.73 14.78
C ARG A 64 3.43 -7.37 15.23
N ILE A 65 4.20 -6.67 14.37
CA ILE A 65 5.56 -6.24 14.71
C ILE A 65 5.55 -5.28 15.91
N ALA A 66 4.61 -4.31 15.91
CA ALA A 66 4.47 -3.36 17.00
C ALA A 66 4.19 -4.07 18.33
N GLY A 67 3.23 -5.02 18.36
CA GLY A 67 2.92 -5.79 19.55
C GLY A 67 4.10 -6.61 20.07
N GLN A 68 4.88 -7.23 19.16
CA GLN A 68 6.10 -7.95 19.54
C GLN A 68 7.13 -7.01 20.19
N LYS A 69 7.38 -5.83 19.58
CA LYS A 69 8.37 -4.88 20.11
C LYS A 69 7.93 -4.23 21.42
N ILE A 70 6.63 -4.03 21.63
CA ILE A 70 6.09 -3.59 22.94
C ILE A 70 6.34 -4.67 24.00
N ALA A 71 6.07 -5.94 23.68
CA ALA A 71 6.31 -7.04 24.61
C ALA A 71 7.81 -7.19 24.99
N GLU A 72 8.71 -7.03 24.02
CA GLU A 72 10.17 -7.04 24.22
C GLU A 72 10.62 -5.85 25.08
N ASN A 73 10.06 -4.68 24.82
CA ASN A 73 10.33 -3.48 25.63
C ASN A 73 9.91 -3.67 27.10
N ILE A 74 8.72 -4.20 27.33
CA ILE A 74 8.21 -4.46 28.69
C ILE A 74 9.06 -5.51 29.42
N LYS A 75 9.48 -6.56 28.72
CA LYS A 75 10.25 -7.67 29.30
C LYS A 75 11.72 -7.32 29.56
N ASN A 76 12.35 -6.68 28.59
CA ASN A 76 13.81 -6.59 28.49
C ASN A 76 14.32 -5.14 28.47
N GLY A 77 13.42 -4.13 28.44
CA GLY A 77 13.78 -2.72 28.29
C GLY A 77 14.28 -2.37 26.87
N GLU A 78 13.98 -3.20 25.85
CA GLU A 78 14.41 -2.92 24.49
C GLU A 78 13.79 -1.65 23.91
N ALA A 79 14.55 -0.93 23.08
CA ALA A 79 14.08 0.32 22.49
C ALA A 79 12.92 0.07 21.50
N LEU A 80 11.84 0.86 21.62
CA LEU A 80 10.69 0.79 20.72
C LEU A 80 11.03 1.16 19.26
N ASP A 81 12.13 1.89 19.03
CA ASP A 81 12.64 2.22 17.68
C ASP A 81 13.02 0.97 16.87
N ASN A 82 13.23 -0.18 17.53
CA ASN A 82 13.41 -1.46 16.84
C ASN A 82 12.19 -1.87 16.00
N TYR A 83 10.99 -1.38 16.31
CA TYR A 83 9.81 -1.54 15.48
C TYR A 83 10.00 -1.01 14.06
N GLN A 84 10.49 0.20 13.93
CA GLN A 84 10.73 0.82 12.62
C GLN A 84 11.78 0.06 11.81
N LYS A 85 12.84 -0.42 12.47
CA LYS A 85 13.88 -1.24 11.82
C LYS A 85 13.30 -2.55 11.31
N GLU A 86 12.54 -3.25 12.14
CA GLU A 86 11.91 -4.53 11.79
C GLU A 86 10.88 -4.39 10.67
N TRP A 87 10.03 -3.36 10.73
CA TRP A 87 9.13 -3.03 9.65
C TRP A 87 9.86 -2.82 8.33
N ASN A 88 10.93 -2.04 8.33
CA ASN A 88 11.72 -1.76 7.12
C ASN A 88 12.41 -3.01 6.57
N LEU A 89 12.83 -3.94 7.43
CA LEU A 89 13.38 -5.24 7.00
C LEU A 89 12.32 -6.09 6.30
N GLN A 90 11.12 -6.21 6.89
CA GLN A 90 10.06 -7.06 6.34
C GLN A 90 9.35 -6.43 5.14
N MET A 91 9.03 -5.16 5.20
CA MET A 91 8.14 -4.48 4.24
C MET A 91 8.81 -3.41 3.38
N GLY A 92 10.01 -2.96 3.73
CA GLY A 92 10.67 -1.84 3.05
C GLY A 92 10.89 -2.08 1.55
N LYS A 93 11.27 -3.28 1.14
CA LYS A 93 11.41 -3.63 -0.29
C LYS A 93 10.06 -3.57 -1.02
N VAL A 94 9.02 -4.16 -0.44
CA VAL A 94 7.66 -4.18 -1.02
C VAL A 94 7.12 -2.77 -1.16
N MET A 95 7.25 -1.93 -0.13
CA MET A 95 6.85 -0.52 -0.16
C MET A 95 7.59 0.27 -1.25
N LYS A 96 8.89 0.05 -1.39
CA LYS A 96 9.72 0.69 -2.43
C LYS A 96 9.28 0.28 -3.85
N TYR A 97 9.01 -1.00 -4.08
CA TYR A 97 8.52 -1.48 -5.38
C TYR A 97 7.13 -0.94 -5.68
N SER A 98 6.23 -0.96 -4.71
CA SER A 98 4.89 -0.39 -4.83
C SER A 98 4.93 1.10 -5.21
N LYS A 99 5.79 1.89 -4.55
CA LYS A 99 5.98 3.31 -4.86
C LYS A 99 6.52 3.54 -6.28
N ARG A 100 7.48 2.72 -6.71
CA ARG A 100 7.97 2.78 -8.10
C ARG A 100 6.89 2.42 -9.10
N GLY A 101 6.05 1.44 -8.80
CA GLY A 101 4.93 1.04 -9.65
C GLY A 101 3.98 2.19 -9.96
N ILE A 102 3.62 3.02 -8.97
CA ILE A 102 2.74 4.19 -9.21
C ILE A 102 3.44 5.30 -10.00
N GLN A 103 4.74 5.48 -9.80
CA GLN A 103 5.51 6.46 -10.58
C GLN A 103 5.54 6.10 -12.07
N TRP A 104 5.80 4.84 -12.39
CA TRP A 104 5.75 4.33 -13.77
C TRP A 104 4.34 4.34 -14.34
N GLY A 105 3.34 3.94 -13.56
CA GLY A 105 1.93 4.04 -13.93
C GLY A 105 1.52 5.47 -14.27
N GLY A 106 1.94 6.46 -13.47
CA GLY A 106 1.65 7.86 -13.70
C GLY A 106 2.22 8.40 -15.02
N ILE A 107 3.39 7.90 -15.45
CA ILE A 107 3.97 8.22 -16.76
C ILE A 107 3.12 7.59 -17.86
N MET A 108 2.75 6.31 -17.69
CA MET A 108 1.95 5.57 -18.66
C MET A 108 0.56 6.20 -18.86
N PHE A 109 -0.13 6.62 -17.78
CA PHE A 109 -1.45 7.28 -17.88
C PHE A 109 -1.40 8.67 -18.55
N ARG A 110 -0.23 9.28 -18.68
CA ARG A 110 -0.03 10.54 -19.43
C ARG A 110 0.39 10.32 -20.87
N SER A 111 0.64 9.07 -21.26
CA SER A 111 1.05 8.70 -22.60
C SER A 111 -0.17 8.58 -23.54
N PRO A 112 -0.01 8.83 -24.87
CA PRO A 112 -1.07 8.58 -25.85
C PRO A 112 -1.59 7.15 -25.79
N ASP A 113 -2.89 6.96 -26.03
CA ASP A 113 -3.57 5.66 -25.98
C ASP A 113 -2.87 4.58 -26.82
N LEU A 114 -2.26 4.97 -27.94
CA LEU A 114 -1.49 4.06 -28.79
C LEU A 114 -0.31 3.41 -28.03
N LEU A 115 0.40 4.19 -27.21
CA LEU A 115 1.52 3.68 -26.41
C LEU A 115 1.02 2.84 -25.24
N VAL A 116 -0.09 3.22 -24.64
CA VAL A 116 -0.74 2.43 -23.58
C VAL A 116 -1.16 1.07 -24.13
N ASN A 117 -1.85 1.04 -25.27
CA ASN A 117 -2.29 -0.20 -25.92
C ASN A 117 -1.11 -1.07 -26.37
N ALA A 118 -0.03 -0.46 -26.89
CA ALA A 118 1.20 -1.17 -27.22
C ALA A 118 1.90 -1.77 -25.98
N ALA A 119 1.81 -1.11 -24.83
CA ALA A 119 2.37 -1.60 -23.58
C ALA A 119 1.57 -2.78 -22.99
N PHE A 120 0.25 -2.85 -23.21
CA PHE A 120 -0.60 -3.94 -22.71
C PHE A 120 -0.69 -5.15 -23.67
N ASN A 121 0.39 -5.48 -24.38
CA ASN A 121 0.48 -6.67 -25.20
C ASN A 121 0.84 -7.94 -24.37
N PRO A 122 0.68 -9.15 -24.93
CA PRO A 122 0.97 -10.40 -24.21
C PRO A 122 2.40 -10.50 -23.66
N LEU A 123 3.39 -9.88 -24.33
CA LEU A 123 4.80 -9.90 -23.91
C LEU A 123 5.07 -9.05 -22.67
N THR A 124 4.38 -7.92 -22.51
CA THR A 124 4.56 -6.99 -21.40
C THR A 124 3.63 -7.29 -20.21
N LYS A 125 2.55 -8.04 -20.44
CA LYS A 125 1.58 -8.43 -19.42
C LYS A 125 2.22 -9.02 -18.13
N PRO A 126 3.22 -9.94 -18.20
CA PRO A 126 3.88 -10.45 -16.99
C PRO A 126 4.62 -9.38 -16.21
N ILE A 127 5.22 -8.40 -16.89
CA ILE A 127 5.96 -7.29 -16.27
C ILE A 127 4.99 -6.38 -15.51
N ILE A 128 3.89 -6.00 -16.18
CA ILE A 128 2.83 -5.16 -15.58
C ILE A 128 2.21 -5.89 -14.39
N TRP A 129 1.91 -7.18 -14.52
CA TRP A 129 1.38 -7.99 -13.42
C TRP A 129 2.30 -8.02 -12.21
N ARG A 130 3.61 -8.16 -12.43
CA ARG A 130 4.60 -8.10 -11.35
C ARG A 130 4.65 -6.72 -10.68
N ALA A 131 4.55 -5.65 -11.45
CA ALA A 131 4.52 -4.28 -10.91
C ALA A 131 3.28 -4.05 -10.03
N VAL A 132 2.10 -4.50 -10.48
CA VAL A 132 0.84 -4.38 -9.73
C VAL A 132 0.84 -5.25 -8.46
N THR A 133 1.40 -6.45 -8.54
CA THR A 133 1.49 -7.38 -7.39
C THR A 133 2.69 -7.11 -6.48
N CYS A 134 3.43 -6.01 -6.72
CA CYS A 134 4.62 -5.60 -5.94
C CYS A 134 5.72 -6.67 -5.90
N LYS A 135 5.78 -7.55 -6.90
CA LYS A 135 6.85 -8.54 -7.04
C LYS A 135 8.07 -7.91 -7.73
N PRO A 136 9.30 -8.32 -7.38
CA PRO A 136 10.51 -7.82 -8.05
C PRO A 136 10.47 -8.13 -9.54
N MET A 137 10.83 -7.15 -10.39
CA MET A 137 10.77 -7.28 -11.86
C MET A 137 11.68 -8.38 -12.40
N PHE A 138 12.79 -8.63 -11.74
CA PHE A 138 13.79 -9.63 -12.13
C PHE A 138 14.10 -10.49 -10.92
N GLY A 139 13.40 -11.56 -10.70
CA GLY A 139 13.62 -12.76 -9.89
C GLY A 139 14.65 -12.81 -8.75
N ILE A 140 15.13 -11.68 -8.27
CA ILE A 140 16.12 -11.60 -7.18
C ILE A 140 15.32 -11.39 -5.88
N TYR A 141 15.19 -12.46 -5.12
CA TYR A 141 14.71 -12.44 -3.75
C TYR A 141 15.80 -11.96 -2.79
#